data_cb10be1955d664ede2d85eac6727702d
#
_entry.id   cb10be1955d664ede2d85eac6727702d
#
_cell.length_a   1.000
_cell.length_b   1.000
_cell.length_c   1.000
_cell.angle_alpha   90.00
_cell.angle_beta   90.00
_cell.angle_gamma   90.00
#
_symmetry.space_group_name_H-M   'P 1'
#
loop_
_entity.id
_entity.type
_entity.pdbx_description
1 polymer ?
#
loop_
_entity_poly.entity_id
_entity_poly.type
_entity_poly.pdbx_seq_one_letter_code
_entity_poly.pdbx_strand_id
1 'polypeptide(L)'
;MKIQIWEGSYTYANYLRFIERARSEWIREIGIDQIKMRDDEKIIFVVTKLKADYLVPASFDDVLTIASKIKVVSPVRAYFYQNIYRGEELLFKAEVCVACTSMSGRVKRLPEKIKILKT
;
A
#
# COMPACT_ATOMS: atom_id res chain seq x y z
N MET A 1 9.49 -1.61 5.15
CA MET A 1 10.03 -2.44 4.03
C MET A 1 11.18 -1.72 3.36
N LYS A 2 12.21 -2.45 2.99
CA LYS A 2 13.37 -1.89 2.29
C LYS A 2 13.47 -2.44 0.88
N ILE A 3 13.81 -1.59 -0.07
CA ILE A 3 13.98 -1.95 -1.47
C ILE A 3 15.27 -1.32 -1.98
N GLN A 4 16.08 -2.12 -2.69
CA GLN A 4 17.28 -1.61 -3.35
C GLN A 4 17.00 -1.40 -4.83
N ILE A 5 17.48 -0.29 -5.38
CA ILE A 5 17.30 0.05 -6.79
C ILE A 5 18.45 -0.57 -7.59
N TRP A 6 18.12 -1.48 -8.50
CA TRP A 6 19.10 -2.23 -9.29
C TRP A 6 19.35 -1.66 -10.68
N GLU A 7 18.40 -0.92 -11.24
CA GLU A 7 18.53 -0.35 -12.56
C GLU A 7 18.96 1.10 -12.50
N GLY A 8 19.88 1.46 -13.37
CA GLY A 8 20.52 2.75 -13.33
C GLY A 8 19.75 3.80 -14.09
N SER A 9 19.11 4.68 -13.40
CA SER A 9 18.68 6.01 -13.82
C SER A 9 17.84 6.62 -12.71
N TYR A 10 17.74 7.93 -12.74
CA TYR A 10 16.81 8.63 -11.87
C TYR A 10 15.40 8.34 -12.36
N THR A 11 14.54 7.87 -11.47
CA THR A 11 13.18 7.49 -11.86
C THR A 11 12.17 7.68 -10.73
N TYR A 12 10.96 8.03 -11.13
CA TYR A 12 9.78 8.00 -10.28
C TYR A 12 8.91 6.76 -10.60
N ALA A 13 9.24 6.04 -11.65
CA ALA A 13 8.32 5.09 -12.29
C ALA A 13 7.86 3.94 -11.38
N ASN A 14 8.68 3.55 -10.40
CA ASN A 14 8.39 2.38 -9.58
C ASN A 14 7.85 2.70 -8.19
N TYR A 15 7.68 3.96 -7.85
CA TYR A 15 7.24 4.32 -6.50
C TYR A 15 5.86 3.74 -6.16
N LEU A 16 4.92 3.81 -7.08
CA LEU A 16 3.59 3.23 -6.88
C LEU A 16 3.65 1.71 -6.69
N ARG A 17 4.51 1.02 -7.43
CA ARG A 17 4.70 -0.42 -7.29
C ARG A 17 5.30 -0.76 -5.94
N PHE A 18 6.23 0.03 -5.45
CA PHE A 18 6.88 -0.18 -4.16
C PHE A 18 5.89 -0.05 -3.01
N ILE A 19 5.05 0.98 -3.04
CA ILE A 19 4.05 1.15 -1.98
C ILE A 19 2.95 0.09 -2.07
N GLU A 20 2.57 -0.34 -3.26
CA GLU A 20 1.62 -1.44 -3.45
C GLU A 20 2.16 -2.74 -2.85
N ARG A 21 3.42 -3.05 -3.14
CA ARG A 21 4.08 -4.23 -2.60
C ARG A 21 4.19 -4.18 -1.08
N ALA A 22 4.59 -3.05 -0.52
CA ALA A 22 4.68 -2.87 0.92
C ALA A 22 3.33 -3.05 1.60
N ARG A 23 2.27 -2.52 1.01
CA ARG A 23 0.91 -2.63 1.52
C ARG A 23 0.44 -4.09 1.48
N SER A 24 0.67 -4.79 0.37
CA SER A 24 0.29 -6.19 0.22
C SER A 24 1.03 -7.10 1.20
N GLU A 25 2.31 -6.87 1.42
CA GLU A 25 3.10 -7.63 2.39
C GLU A 25 2.61 -7.39 3.82
N TRP A 26 2.29 -6.15 4.16
CA TRP A 26 1.76 -5.83 5.48
C TRP A 26 0.42 -6.52 5.73
N ILE A 27 -0.48 -6.47 4.76
CA ILE A 27 -1.79 -7.14 4.84
C ILE A 27 -1.60 -8.65 5.06
N ARG A 28 -0.63 -9.26 4.36
CA ARG A 28 -0.32 -10.67 4.53
C ARG A 28 0.24 -10.97 5.93
N GLU A 29 1.12 -10.13 6.43
CA GLU A 29 1.73 -10.29 7.75
C GLU A 29 0.72 -10.29 8.90
N ILE A 30 -0.36 -9.53 8.76
CA ILE A 30 -1.43 -9.51 9.78
C ILE A 30 -2.39 -10.68 9.66
N GLY A 31 -2.14 -11.59 8.72
CA GLY A 31 -2.88 -12.83 8.60
C GLY A 31 -4.02 -12.83 7.59
N ILE A 32 -4.02 -11.89 6.65
CA ILE A 32 -5.01 -11.86 5.57
C ILE A 32 -4.38 -12.44 4.31
N ASP A 33 -4.93 -13.56 3.84
CA ASP A 33 -4.56 -14.17 2.58
C ASP A 33 -5.52 -13.67 1.49
N GLN A 34 -5.06 -12.74 0.66
CA GLN A 34 -5.90 -12.12 -0.35
C GLN A 34 -6.36 -13.10 -1.43
N ILE A 35 -5.56 -14.13 -1.70
CA ILE A 35 -5.93 -15.15 -2.69
C ILE A 35 -7.10 -15.98 -2.16
N LYS A 36 -7.04 -16.42 -0.91
CA LYS A 36 -8.14 -17.14 -0.28
C LYS A 36 -9.39 -16.26 -0.16
N MET A 37 -9.21 -15.01 0.20
CA MET A 37 -10.32 -14.06 0.31
C MET A 37 -11.04 -13.92 -1.03
N ARG A 38 -10.28 -13.83 -2.13
CA ARG A 38 -10.84 -13.77 -3.48
C ARG A 38 -11.54 -15.07 -3.86
N ASP A 39 -10.87 -16.21 -3.63
CA ASP A 39 -11.35 -17.50 -4.11
C ASP A 39 -12.51 -18.04 -3.26
N ASP A 40 -12.45 -17.89 -1.94
CA ASP A 40 -13.44 -18.46 -1.01
C ASP A 40 -14.59 -17.50 -0.72
N GLU A 41 -14.30 -16.22 -0.50
CA GLU A 41 -15.31 -15.23 -0.11
C GLU A 41 -15.75 -14.33 -1.26
N LYS A 42 -15.05 -14.38 -2.39
CA LYS A 42 -15.32 -13.55 -3.57
C LYS A 42 -15.21 -12.05 -3.25
N ILE A 43 -14.26 -11.72 -2.39
CA ILE A 43 -14.00 -10.33 -1.94
C ILE A 43 -12.57 -9.98 -2.30
N ILE A 44 -12.36 -8.78 -2.82
CA ILE A 44 -11.04 -8.25 -3.16
C ILE A 44 -10.86 -6.86 -2.56
N PHE A 45 -9.60 -6.50 -2.31
CA PHE A 45 -9.24 -5.11 -2.00
C PHE A 45 -9.11 -4.33 -3.29
N VAL A 46 -9.60 -3.10 -3.27
CA VAL A 46 -9.48 -2.18 -4.41
C VAL A 46 -9.02 -0.82 -3.92
N VAL A 47 -8.19 -0.16 -4.71
CA VAL A 47 -7.83 1.23 -4.47
C VAL A 47 -8.89 2.10 -5.11
N THR A 48 -9.56 2.92 -4.30
CA THR A 48 -10.63 3.80 -4.77
C THR A 48 -10.16 5.23 -4.98
N LYS A 49 -9.05 5.62 -4.35
CA LYS A 49 -8.51 6.96 -4.46
C LYS A 49 -7.02 6.92 -4.15
N LEU A 50 -6.25 7.67 -4.90
CA LEU A 50 -4.81 7.79 -4.70
C LEU A 50 -4.42 9.26 -4.82
N LYS A 51 -3.67 9.74 -3.82
CA LYS A 51 -3.03 11.04 -3.88
C LYS A 51 -1.54 10.80 -3.63
N ALA A 52 -0.71 11.28 -4.55
CA ALA A 52 0.73 11.02 -4.49
C ALA A 52 1.54 12.27 -4.80
N ASP A 53 2.61 12.47 -4.05
CA ASP A 53 3.56 13.56 -4.27
C ASP A 53 4.93 12.94 -4.59
N TYR A 54 5.44 13.22 -5.77
CA TYR A 54 6.74 12.79 -6.25
C TYR A 54 7.75 13.90 -5.99
N LEU A 55 8.53 13.76 -4.93
CA LEU A 55 9.40 14.83 -4.46
C LEU A 55 10.80 14.77 -5.02
N VAL A 56 11.42 13.58 -5.01
CA VAL A 56 12.80 13.38 -5.45
C VAL A 56 12.90 12.03 -6.15
N PRO A 57 13.53 11.94 -7.31
CA PRO A 57 13.72 10.65 -7.97
C PRO A 57 14.77 9.81 -7.23
N ALA A 58 14.56 8.49 -7.25
CA ALA A 58 15.55 7.54 -6.77
C ALA A 58 16.52 7.18 -7.90
N SER A 59 17.72 6.78 -7.53
CA SER A 59 18.75 6.40 -8.49
C SER A 59 19.23 4.98 -8.21
N PHE A 60 19.99 4.46 -9.18
CA PHE A 60 20.63 3.16 -9.07
C PHE A 60 21.44 3.06 -7.77
N ASP A 61 21.38 1.90 -7.17
CA ASP A 61 22.08 1.56 -5.94
C ASP A 61 21.51 2.23 -4.66
N ASP A 62 20.45 3.01 -4.79
CA ASP A 62 19.77 3.52 -3.61
C ASP A 62 19.09 2.39 -2.85
N VAL A 63 19.12 2.49 -1.52
CA VAL A 63 18.32 1.64 -0.65
C VAL A 63 17.19 2.50 -0.10
N LEU A 64 15.97 2.11 -0.40
CA LEU A 64 14.77 2.85 -0.02
C LEU A 64 14.06 2.18 1.13
N THR A 65 13.55 3.00 2.03
CA THR A 65 12.71 2.53 3.15
C THR A 65 11.28 3.01 2.91
N ILE A 66 10.33 2.08 2.97
CA ILE A 66 8.92 2.39 2.82
C ILE A 66 8.26 2.28 4.19
N ALA A 67 7.73 3.40 4.68
CA ALA A 67 7.00 3.47 5.94
C ALA A 67 5.52 3.54 5.64
N SER A 68 4.73 2.67 6.26
CA SER A 68 3.29 2.59 6.04
C SER A 68 2.54 2.74 7.35
N LYS A 69 1.44 3.50 7.32
CA LYS A 69 0.49 3.64 8.42
C LYS A 69 -0.90 3.41 7.87
N ILE A 70 -1.81 2.98 8.73
CA ILE A 70 -3.20 2.77 8.34
C ILE A 70 -4.13 3.54 9.26
N LYS A 71 -5.21 4.07 8.68
CA LYS A 71 -6.31 4.66 9.42
C LYS A 71 -7.62 4.13 8.87
N VAL A 72 -8.35 3.39 9.69
CA VAL A 72 -9.69 2.90 9.34
C VAL A 72 -10.67 4.04 9.62
N VAL A 73 -11.35 4.52 8.58
CA VAL A 73 -12.26 5.66 8.69
C VAL A 73 -13.73 5.25 8.72
N SER A 74 -14.04 4.03 8.29
CA SER A 74 -15.40 3.49 8.33
C SER A 74 -15.33 1.96 8.26
N PRO A 75 -16.47 1.24 8.44
CA PRO A 75 -16.48 -0.21 8.28
C PRO A 75 -16.09 -0.70 6.88
N VAL A 76 -16.07 0.19 5.89
CA VAL A 76 -15.84 -0.18 4.49
C VAL A 76 -14.63 0.51 3.86
N ARG A 77 -13.97 1.43 4.56
CA ARG A 77 -12.83 2.19 3.99
C ARG A 77 -11.69 2.38 4.97
N ALA A 78 -10.47 2.27 4.44
CA ALA A 78 -9.25 2.56 5.18
C ALA A 78 -8.31 3.38 4.30
N TYR A 79 -7.51 4.24 4.93
CA TYR A 79 -6.44 4.97 4.26
C TYR A 79 -5.11 4.40 4.67
N PHE A 80 -4.26 4.17 3.68
CA PHE A 80 -2.86 3.87 3.90
C PHE A 80 -2.05 5.12 3.59
N TYR A 81 -1.23 5.53 4.54
CA TYR A 81 -0.30 6.63 4.36
C TYR A 81 1.08 6.02 4.18
N GLN A 82 1.64 6.17 3.00
CA GLN A 82 2.88 5.47 2.64
C GLN A 82 3.91 6.45 2.13
N ASN A 83 5.08 6.44 2.77
CA ASN A 83 6.18 7.32 2.45
C ASN A 83 7.39 6.49 2.04
N ILE A 84 8.17 7.00 1.10
CA ILE A 84 9.43 6.39 0.67
C ILE A 84 10.57 7.31 1.02
N TYR A 85 11.55 6.77 1.73
CA TYR A 85 12.73 7.50 2.19
C TYR A 85 14.02 6.90 1.65
N ARG A 86 15.00 7.77 1.43
CA ARG A 86 16.41 7.41 1.25
C ARG A 86 17.13 8.00 2.46
N GLY A 87 17.50 7.15 3.44
CA GLY A 87 17.94 7.65 4.73
C GLY A 87 16.84 8.48 5.38
N GLU A 88 17.12 9.74 5.67
CA GLU A 88 16.14 10.66 6.24
C GLU A 88 15.44 11.52 5.19
N GLU A 89 15.85 11.42 3.94
CA GLU A 89 15.28 12.20 2.86
C GLU A 89 13.96 11.59 2.36
N LEU A 90 12.89 12.37 2.39
CA LEU A 90 11.60 11.95 1.89
C LEU A 90 11.57 12.11 0.36
N LEU A 91 11.41 11.01 -0.35
CA LEU A 91 11.37 11.00 -1.82
C LEU A 91 9.96 11.01 -2.38
N PHE A 92 9.01 10.44 -1.66
CA PHE A 92 7.67 10.22 -2.16
C PHE A 92 6.72 10.02 -1.00
N LYS A 93 5.51 10.55 -1.11
CA LYS A 93 4.46 10.27 -0.14
C LYS A 93 3.13 10.06 -0.83
N ALA A 94 2.32 9.17 -0.26
CA ALA A 94 1.03 8.83 -0.83
C ALA A 94 -0.03 8.60 0.23
N GLU A 95 -1.25 8.94 -0.14
CA GLU A 95 -2.45 8.57 0.59
C GLU A 95 -3.25 7.64 -0.32
N VAL A 96 -3.52 6.43 0.13
CA VAL A 96 -4.20 5.41 -0.65
C VAL A 96 -5.47 4.99 0.06
N CYS A 97 -6.61 5.31 -0.53
CA CYS A 97 -7.89 4.88 0.02
C CYS A 97 -8.21 3.50 -0.53
N VAL A 98 -8.47 2.56 0.38
CA VAL A 98 -8.72 1.16 0.05
C VAL A 98 -10.09 0.75 0.55
N ALA A 99 -10.80 0.01 -0.25
CA ALA A 99 -12.07 -0.60 0.11
C ALA A 99 -12.04 -2.08 -0.26
N CYS A 100 -13.04 -2.83 0.21
CA CYS A 100 -13.28 -4.19 -0.24
C CYS A 100 -14.54 -4.21 -1.08
N THR A 101 -14.51 -4.99 -2.15
CA THR A 101 -15.67 -5.18 -3.01
C THR A 101 -15.86 -6.65 -3.34
N SER A 102 -17.08 -7.01 -3.74
CA SER A 102 -17.34 -8.29 -4.40
C SER A 102 -16.75 -8.26 -5.82
N MET A 103 -16.71 -9.40 -6.48
CA MET A 103 -16.22 -9.48 -7.86
C MET A 103 -17.11 -8.68 -8.84
N SER A 104 -18.35 -8.37 -8.45
CA SER A 104 -19.25 -7.54 -9.26
C SER A 104 -19.17 -6.05 -8.89
N GLY A 105 -18.28 -5.68 -7.98
CA GLY A 105 -18.04 -4.28 -7.62
C GLY A 105 -18.88 -3.74 -6.48
N ARG A 106 -19.60 -4.59 -5.75
CA ARG A 106 -20.39 -4.15 -4.58
C ARG A 106 -19.46 -3.95 -3.38
N VAL A 107 -19.66 -2.86 -2.66
CA VAL A 107 -18.90 -2.54 -1.46
C VAL A 107 -19.14 -3.60 -0.39
N LYS A 108 -18.08 -4.09 0.24
CA LYS A 108 -18.10 -5.06 1.33
C LYS A 108 -17.38 -4.47 2.53
N ARG A 109 -17.65 -5.04 3.71
CA ARG A 109 -16.95 -4.65 4.93
C ARG A 109 -15.48 -5.04 4.85
N LEU A 110 -14.62 -4.21 5.43
CA LEU A 110 -13.21 -4.56 5.60
C LEU A 110 -13.07 -5.77 6.51
N PRO A 111 -12.07 -6.64 6.28
CA PRO A 111 -11.78 -7.74 7.20
C PRO A 111 -11.54 -7.22 8.63
N GLU A 112 -11.97 -7.98 9.62
CA GLU A 112 -11.79 -7.60 11.03
C GLU A 112 -10.32 -7.36 11.39
N LYS A 113 -9.42 -8.14 10.81
CA LYS A 113 -7.99 -7.99 11.09
C LYS A 113 -7.44 -6.62 10.67
N ILE A 114 -8.02 -6.01 9.64
CA ILE A 114 -7.67 -4.64 9.24
C ILE A 114 -8.19 -3.63 10.27
N LYS A 115 -9.41 -3.85 10.77
CA LYS A 115 -10.08 -2.91 11.66
C LYS A 115 -9.40 -2.77 13.02
N ILE A 116 -8.68 -3.78 13.46
CA ILE A 116 -7.97 -3.74 14.75
C ILE A 116 -6.59 -3.12 14.63
N LEU A 117 -6.11 -2.83 13.41
CA LEU A 117 -4.86 -2.11 13.24
C LEU A 117 -5.04 -0.66 13.63
N LYS A 118 -4.12 -0.19 14.47
CA LYS A 118 -4.08 1.22 14.87
C LYS A 118 -2.69 1.75 14.59
N THR A 119 -2.63 2.95 14.10
CA THR A 119 -1.36 3.63 13.88
C THR A 119 -1.06 4.60 15.00
#